data_7a0c7467daf25e54d4cc4b5a69e5b837
#
_entry.id   7a0c7467daf25e54d4cc4b5a69e5b837
#
_cell.length_a   1.000
_cell.length_b   1.000
_cell.length_c   1.000
_cell.angle_alpha   90.00
_cell.angle_beta   90.00
_cell.angle_gamma   90.00
#
_symmetry.space_group_name_H-M   'P 1'
#
loop_
_entity.id
_entity.type
_entity.pdbx_description
1 polymer ?
#
loop_
_entity_poly.entity_id
_entity_poly.type
_entity_poly.pdbx_seq_one_letter_code
_entity_poly.pdbx_strand_id
1 'polypeptide(L)'
;LDKTDSRIFMELDQLYKKMGRAHVERLALLEEHLDLVEQRDDLCIERITLYNLLGDYEKAKDLISNRKFHPWEGGEGKVTGQYILCRVELAKKAIKENRYSEAVALLKETEFYPHNLGEGKLSNAEENEVDYYKGIAYQKLGNDAESTKYLMKATQGSTEPQQAFYYNDQQPDKIFYQGLAWRALGEENKARSRFNKLIDHGKKHLFDDCKIDYFAVSLPELAIWEDNLNIRNQIHCYYVMALGYSGLGKEELAEEY
;
A
#
# COMPACT_ATOMS: atom_id res chain seq x y z
N LEU A 1 12.53 -16.01 28.21
CA LEU A 1 12.84 -15.33 26.95
C LEU A 1 14.05 -14.43 27.20
N ASP A 2 15.07 -14.53 26.35
CA ASP A 2 16.20 -13.62 26.39
C ASP A 2 15.71 -12.24 25.88
N LYS A 3 15.74 -11.25 26.78
CA LYS A 3 15.25 -9.89 26.47
C LYS A 3 16.28 -9.05 25.72
N THR A 4 17.46 -9.62 25.44
CA THR A 4 18.56 -8.94 24.75
C THR A 4 18.72 -9.41 23.29
N ASP A 5 17.94 -10.42 22.87
CA ASP A 5 18.00 -10.99 21.52
C ASP A 5 16.96 -10.31 20.60
N SER A 6 17.45 -9.54 19.64
CA SER A 6 16.62 -8.81 18.67
C SER A 6 15.78 -9.73 17.76
N ARG A 7 16.20 -10.98 17.52
CA ARG A 7 15.41 -11.97 16.77
C ARG A 7 14.20 -12.42 17.58
N ILE A 8 14.38 -12.76 18.86
CA ILE A 8 13.28 -13.13 19.75
C ILE A 8 12.29 -11.96 19.87
N PHE A 9 12.80 -10.74 19.92
CA PHE A 9 11.97 -9.53 19.97
C PHE A 9 11.15 -9.34 18.70
N MET A 10 11.74 -9.60 17.54
CA MET A 10 11.01 -9.58 16.25
C MET A 10 9.90 -10.64 16.21
N GLU A 11 10.20 -11.88 16.63
CA GLU A 11 9.20 -12.96 16.68
C GLU A 11 8.05 -12.61 17.65
N LEU A 12 8.34 -11.93 18.78
CA LEU A 12 7.33 -11.43 19.71
C LEU A 12 6.43 -10.37 19.08
N ASP A 13 6.99 -9.42 18.35
CA ASP A 13 6.21 -8.39 17.67
C ASP A 13 5.32 -8.99 16.58
N GLN A 14 5.83 -9.94 15.80
CA GLN A 14 5.02 -10.70 14.83
C GLN A 14 3.86 -11.44 15.49
N LEU A 15 4.11 -12.06 16.65
CA LEU A 15 3.05 -12.72 17.43
C LEU A 15 1.99 -11.69 17.87
N TYR A 16 2.39 -10.53 18.38
CA TYR A 16 1.47 -9.48 18.77
C TYR A 16 0.63 -8.97 17.58
N LYS A 17 1.24 -8.84 16.42
CA LYS A 17 0.55 -8.51 15.16
C LYS A 17 -0.52 -9.55 14.83
N LYS A 18 -0.19 -10.84 14.89
CA LYS A 18 -1.12 -11.95 14.64
C LYS A 18 -2.25 -12.04 15.69
N MET A 19 -1.96 -11.66 16.92
CA MET A 19 -2.97 -11.57 18.01
C MET A 19 -3.88 -10.33 17.90
N GLY A 20 -3.69 -9.47 16.90
CA GLY A 20 -4.46 -8.24 16.73
C GLY A 20 -4.21 -7.20 17.83
N ARG A 21 -3.02 -7.19 18.44
CA ARG A 21 -2.65 -6.13 19.38
C ARG A 21 -2.73 -4.76 18.71
N ALA A 22 -3.23 -3.76 19.43
CA ALA A 22 -3.38 -2.41 18.93
C ALA A 22 -2.05 -1.84 18.41
N HIS A 23 -2.08 -1.15 17.26
CA HIS A 23 -0.87 -0.58 16.64
C HIS A 23 -0.13 0.35 17.59
N VAL A 24 -0.85 1.13 18.41
CA VAL A 24 -0.26 2.04 19.39
C VAL A 24 0.52 1.29 20.48
N GLU A 25 0.02 0.15 20.94
CA GLU A 25 0.71 -0.67 21.95
C GLU A 25 1.97 -1.31 21.37
N ARG A 26 1.88 -1.83 20.15
CA ARG A 26 3.04 -2.40 19.45
C ARG A 26 4.11 -1.33 19.19
N LEU A 27 3.71 -0.15 18.71
CA LEU A 27 4.65 0.95 18.51
C LEU A 27 5.32 1.37 19.81
N ALA A 28 4.58 1.50 20.90
CA ALA A 28 5.14 1.86 22.20
C ALA A 28 6.21 0.85 22.67
N LEU A 29 5.96 -0.44 22.45
CA LEU A 29 6.92 -1.49 22.77
C LEU A 29 8.19 -1.40 21.92
N LEU A 30 8.07 -1.14 20.61
CA LEU A 30 9.23 -0.95 19.74
C LEU A 30 10.04 0.31 20.13
N GLU A 31 9.38 1.38 20.53
CA GLU A 31 10.03 2.63 20.98
C GLU A 31 10.75 2.45 22.34
N GLU A 32 10.23 1.59 23.23
CA GLU A 32 10.87 1.27 24.50
C GLU A 32 12.17 0.47 24.32
N HIS A 33 12.31 -0.27 23.21
CA HIS A 33 13.43 -1.18 22.95
C HIS A 33 14.16 -0.83 21.64
N LEU A 34 14.46 0.45 21.42
CA LEU A 34 15.14 0.91 20.21
C LEU A 34 16.50 0.27 19.99
N ASP A 35 17.21 -0.08 21.07
CA ASP A 35 18.47 -0.80 21.02
C ASP A 35 18.37 -2.15 20.32
N LEU A 36 17.23 -2.85 20.42
CA LEU A 36 16.93 -4.09 19.71
C LEU A 36 16.40 -3.83 18.31
N VAL A 37 15.52 -2.84 18.17
CA VAL A 37 14.90 -2.48 16.89
C VAL A 37 15.95 -2.06 15.86
N GLU A 38 16.93 -1.25 16.27
CA GLU A 38 17.96 -0.74 15.36
C GLU A 38 18.95 -1.79 14.86
N GLN A 39 19.01 -2.96 15.52
CA GLN A 39 19.83 -4.08 15.08
C GLN A 39 19.28 -4.80 13.84
N ARG A 40 17.98 -4.63 13.50
CA ARG A 40 17.30 -5.41 12.47
C ARG A 40 16.47 -4.55 11.52
N ASP A 41 16.60 -4.80 10.23
CA ASP A 41 15.87 -4.08 9.20
C ASP A 41 14.35 -4.41 9.23
N ASP A 42 13.99 -5.65 9.53
CA ASP A 42 12.59 -6.09 9.66
C ASP A 42 11.86 -5.40 10.84
N LEU A 43 12.51 -5.23 12.00
CA LEU A 43 11.95 -4.46 13.11
C LEU A 43 11.86 -2.97 12.79
N CYS A 44 12.87 -2.41 12.14
CA CYS A 44 12.85 -1.00 11.75
C CYS A 44 11.74 -0.69 10.77
N ILE A 45 11.53 -1.54 9.76
CA ILE A 45 10.44 -1.31 8.81
C ILE A 45 9.07 -1.54 9.44
N GLU A 46 8.93 -2.47 10.40
CA GLU A 46 7.69 -2.64 11.14
C GLU A 46 7.35 -1.40 11.98
N ARG A 47 8.35 -0.81 12.65
CA ARG A 47 8.20 0.48 13.37
C ARG A 47 7.72 1.59 12.42
N ILE A 48 8.30 1.72 11.23
CA ILE A 48 7.90 2.70 10.21
C ILE A 48 6.48 2.40 9.72
N THR A 49 6.14 1.12 9.51
CA THR A 49 4.79 0.69 9.15
C THR A 49 3.77 1.13 10.19
N LEU A 50 4.07 0.96 11.47
CA LEU A 50 3.19 1.37 12.56
C LEU A 50 2.99 2.89 12.60
N TYR A 51 4.03 3.70 12.37
CA TYR A 51 3.86 5.15 12.21
C TYR A 51 2.94 5.51 11.05
N ASN A 52 3.10 4.85 9.90
CA ASN A 52 2.22 5.05 8.75
C ASN A 52 0.76 4.66 9.07
N LEU A 53 0.54 3.52 9.72
CA LEU A 53 -0.80 3.06 10.12
C LEU A 53 -1.47 3.98 11.14
N LEU A 54 -0.68 4.68 11.97
CA LEU A 54 -1.16 5.65 12.95
C LEU A 54 -1.27 7.08 12.39
N GLY A 55 -0.91 7.29 11.12
CA GLY A 55 -1.02 8.57 10.44
C GLY A 55 0.13 9.55 10.69
N ASP A 56 1.20 9.12 11.38
CA ASP A 56 2.41 9.93 11.58
C ASP A 56 3.39 9.75 10.41
N TYR A 57 2.95 10.22 9.24
CA TYR A 57 3.68 10.06 7.98
C TYR A 57 4.99 10.83 7.93
N GLU A 58 5.10 11.96 8.63
CA GLU A 58 6.36 12.73 8.71
C GLU A 58 7.41 11.93 9.47
N LYS A 59 7.05 11.32 10.61
CA LYS A 59 7.96 10.48 11.37
C LYS A 59 8.39 9.25 10.57
N ALA A 60 7.45 8.60 9.88
CA ALA A 60 7.74 7.48 8.99
C ALA A 60 8.72 7.89 7.88
N LYS A 61 8.48 9.05 7.24
CA LYS A 61 9.36 9.61 6.20
C LYS A 61 10.77 9.89 6.71
N ASP A 62 10.88 10.49 7.89
CA ASP A 62 12.18 10.80 8.50
C ASP A 62 12.97 9.52 8.81
N LEU A 63 12.33 8.54 9.44
CA LEU A 63 12.97 7.27 9.78
C LEU A 63 13.47 6.52 8.56
N ILE A 64 12.61 6.37 7.54
CA ILE A 64 12.97 5.61 6.32
C ILE A 64 14.05 6.31 5.49
N SER A 65 14.09 7.65 5.52
CA SER A 65 15.09 8.42 4.78
C SER A 65 16.48 8.37 5.42
N ASN A 66 16.55 8.19 6.74
CA ASN A 66 17.78 8.24 7.51
C ASN A 66 18.39 6.86 7.83
N ARG A 67 17.72 5.78 7.45
CA ARG A 67 18.23 4.42 7.66
C ARG A 67 18.70 3.82 6.35
N LYS A 68 19.80 3.05 6.40
CA LYS A 68 20.24 2.17 5.32
C LYS A 68 19.66 0.78 5.56
N PHE A 69 18.82 0.31 4.64
CA PHE A 69 18.26 -1.03 4.63
C PHE A 69 19.07 -1.97 3.74
N HIS A 70 19.01 -3.26 4.04
CA HIS A 70 19.60 -4.32 3.26
C HIS A 70 18.48 -5.23 2.75
N PRO A 71 18.59 -5.78 1.52
CA PRO A 71 17.64 -6.76 1.04
C PRO A 71 17.64 -8.01 1.92
N TRP A 72 16.47 -8.56 2.20
CA TRP A 72 16.34 -9.86 2.87
C TRP A 72 15.19 -10.66 2.25
N GLU A 73 15.30 -11.98 2.29
CA GLU A 73 14.26 -12.89 1.79
C GLU A 73 12.94 -12.68 2.55
N GLY A 74 11.84 -12.50 1.82
CA GLY A 74 10.53 -12.16 2.37
C GLY A 74 10.35 -10.68 2.79
N GLY A 75 11.32 -9.83 2.45
CA GLY A 75 11.28 -8.38 2.67
C GLY A 75 10.99 -7.56 1.42
N GLU A 76 10.86 -8.23 0.28
CA GLU A 76 10.69 -7.59 -1.03
C GLU A 76 9.49 -6.65 -1.04
N GLY A 77 9.71 -5.42 -1.46
CA GLY A 77 8.69 -4.38 -1.53
C GLY A 77 8.26 -3.78 -0.17
N LYS A 78 8.63 -4.35 0.97
CA LYS A 78 8.21 -3.83 2.28
C LYS A 78 8.76 -2.44 2.55
N VAL A 79 10.04 -2.22 2.30
CA VAL A 79 10.68 -0.91 2.52
C VAL A 79 10.18 0.10 1.49
N THR A 80 10.21 -0.24 0.22
CA THR A 80 9.78 0.65 -0.86
C THR A 80 8.29 0.97 -0.79
N GLY A 81 7.44 0.02 -0.35
CA GLY A 81 6.02 0.26 -0.11
C GLY A 81 5.79 1.32 0.96
N GLN A 82 6.47 1.24 2.10
CA GLN A 82 6.36 2.24 3.16
C GLN A 82 6.95 3.61 2.74
N TYR A 83 7.99 3.60 1.92
CA TYR A 83 8.59 4.81 1.35
C TYR A 83 7.59 5.55 0.45
N ILE A 84 6.86 4.84 -0.41
CA ILE A 84 5.82 5.41 -1.28
C ILE A 84 4.63 5.87 -0.45
N LEU A 85 4.14 5.03 0.47
CA LEU A 85 2.95 5.30 1.27
C LEU A 85 3.04 6.62 2.03
N CYS A 86 4.11 6.85 2.80
CA CYS A 86 4.21 8.09 3.58
C CYS A 86 4.26 9.33 2.67
N ARG A 87 4.88 9.26 1.50
CA ARG A 87 4.94 10.38 0.55
C ARG A 87 3.59 10.64 -0.12
N VAL A 88 2.87 9.60 -0.48
CA VAL A 88 1.52 9.72 -1.04
C VAL A 88 0.58 10.34 -0.01
N GLU A 89 0.57 9.86 1.23
CA GLU A 89 -0.30 10.39 2.27
C GLU A 89 0.03 11.85 2.62
N LEU A 90 1.31 12.20 2.69
CA LEU A 90 1.73 13.60 2.85
C LEU A 90 1.31 14.47 1.65
N ALA A 91 1.41 13.95 0.43
CA ALA A 91 0.95 14.66 -0.75
C ALA A 91 -0.58 14.84 -0.76
N LYS A 92 -1.35 13.84 -0.35
CA LYS A 92 -2.81 13.93 -0.17
C LYS A 92 -3.16 15.04 0.83
N LYS A 93 -2.45 15.09 1.96
CA LYS A 93 -2.59 16.16 2.95
C LYS A 93 -2.26 17.53 2.34
N ALA A 94 -1.16 17.65 1.62
CA ALA A 94 -0.76 18.89 0.96
C ALA A 94 -1.79 19.34 -0.09
N ILE A 95 -2.37 18.43 -0.88
CA ILE A 95 -3.45 18.72 -1.84
C ILE A 95 -4.69 19.27 -1.10
N LYS A 96 -5.09 18.61 0.00
CA LYS A 96 -6.24 19.04 0.81
C LYS A 96 -6.05 20.45 1.41
N GLU A 97 -4.81 20.81 1.71
CA GLU A 97 -4.42 22.11 2.23
C GLU A 97 -4.04 23.12 1.14
N ASN A 98 -4.28 22.82 -0.13
CA ASN A 98 -3.97 23.64 -1.32
C ASN A 98 -2.46 23.92 -1.52
N ARG A 99 -1.59 23.08 -0.95
CA ARG A 99 -0.12 23.16 -1.10
C ARG A 99 0.34 22.29 -2.28
N TYR A 100 -0.18 22.56 -3.47
CA TYR A 100 -0.04 21.68 -4.64
C TYR A 100 1.41 21.49 -5.13
N SER A 101 2.24 22.54 -5.04
CA SER A 101 3.66 22.43 -5.41
C SER A 101 4.42 21.48 -4.49
N GLU A 102 4.09 21.47 -3.19
CA GLU A 102 4.66 20.53 -2.21
C GLU A 102 4.20 19.11 -2.49
N ALA A 103 2.92 18.91 -2.81
CA ALA A 103 2.41 17.59 -3.20
C ALA A 103 3.16 17.02 -4.41
N VAL A 104 3.40 17.85 -5.44
CA VAL A 104 4.18 17.44 -6.61
C VAL A 104 5.62 17.08 -6.21
N ALA A 105 6.25 17.84 -5.32
CA ALA A 105 7.61 17.56 -4.87
C ALA A 105 7.69 16.21 -4.13
N LEU A 106 6.80 15.97 -3.18
CA LEU A 106 6.70 14.69 -2.45
C LEU A 106 6.51 13.49 -3.38
N LEU A 107 5.58 13.61 -4.35
CA LEU A 107 5.30 12.53 -5.29
C LEU A 107 6.44 12.32 -6.31
N LYS A 108 7.22 13.35 -6.62
CA LYS A 108 8.42 13.20 -7.45
C LYS A 108 9.54 12.43 -6.76
N GLU A 109 9.63 12.48 -5.43
CA GLU A 109 10.60 11.66 -4.70
C GLU A 109 10.43 10.16 -4.98
N THR A 110 9.21 9.70 -5.28
CA THR A 110 8.94 8.29 -5.58
C THR A 110 9.38 7.84 -6.99
N GLU A 111 9.78 8.76 -7.87
CA GLU A 111 10.23 8.40 -9.23
C GLU A 111 11.50 7.54 -9.20
N PHE A 112 12.33 7.74 -8.19
CA PHE A 112 13.55 6.97 -7.98
C PHE A 112 13.60 6.44 -6.56
N TYR A 113 14.10 5.21 -6.38
CA TYR A 113 14.38 4.68 -5.06
C TYR A 113 15.81 5.03 -4.67
N PRO A 114 16.01 5.80 -3.60
CA PRO A 114 17.36 6.09 -3.12
C PRO A 114 18.04 4.82 -2.60
N HIS A 115 19.38 4.75 -2.74
CA HIS A 115 20.16 3.55 -2.41
C HIS A 115 20.01 3.04 -0.98
N ASN A 116 19.63 3.90 -0.05
CA ASN A 116 19.43 3.52 1.34
C ASN A 116 18.22 2.58 1.54
N LEU A 117 17.30 2.47 0.59
CA LEU A 117 16.16 1.55 0.68
C LEU A 117 16.56 0.08 0.46
N GLY A 118 17.73 -0.19 -0.11
CA GLY A 118 18.20 -1.55 -0.38
C GLY A 118 17.60 -2.22 -1.60
N GLU A 119 16.63 -1.59 -2.26
CA GLU A 119 15.94 -2.12 -3.44
C GLU A 119 15.95 -1.09 -4.58
N GLY A 120 16.02 -1.59 -5.82
CA GLY A 120 15.88 -0.79 -7.03
C GLY A 120 14.43 -0.75 -7.53
N LYS A 121 14.04 0.37 -8.13
CA LYS A 121 12.74 0.48 -8.78
C LYS A 121 12.75 -0.26 -10.12
N LEU A 122 11.78 -1.15 -10.32
CA LEU A 122 11.59 -1.84 -11.58
C LEU A 122 11.07 -0.87 -12.65
N SER A 123 11.54 -1.02 -13.89
CA SER A 123 11.14 -0.16 -15.01
C SER A 123 9.66 -0.24 -15.37
N ASN A 124 9.01 -1.34 -15.00
CA ASN A 124 7.57 -1.60 -15.21
C ASN A 124 6.74 -1.47 -13.92
N ALA A 125 7.28 -0.82 -12.87
CA ALA A 125 6.52 -0.59 -11.65
C ALA A 125 5.28 0.25 -11.94
N GLU A 126 4.12 -0.28 -11.59
CA GLU A 126 2.83 0.39 -11.74
C GLU A 126 2.52 1.17 -10.46
N GLU A 127 2.43 2.50 -10.58
CA GLU A 127 2.18 3.42 -9.48
C GLU A 127 0.96 4.31 -9.76
N ASN A 128 -0.17 3.66 -10.06
CA ASN A 128 -1.40 4.36 -10.46
C ASN A 128 -1.84 5.42 -9.45
N GLU A 129 -1.70 5.17 -8.15
CA GLU A 129 -2.02 6.12 -7.10
C GLU A 129 -1.12 7.37 -7.17
N VAL A 130 0.19 7.17 -7.24
CA VAL A 130 1.17 8.26 -7.34
C VAL A 130 0.90 9.12 -8.57
N ASP A 131 0.72 8.48 -9.74
CA ASP A 131 0.48 9.16 -10.99
C ASP A 131 -0.88 9.90 -10.98
N TYR A 132 -1.91 9.32 -10.38
CA TYR A 132 -3.19 9.99 -10.19
C TYR A 132 -3.04 11.28 -9.38
N TYR A 133 -2.42 11.22 -8.19
CA TYR A 133 -2.27 12.41 -7.36
C TYR A 133 -1.33 13.45 -7.96
N LYS A 134 -0.31 13.04 -8.72
CA LYS A 134 0.48 13.99 -9.55
C LYS A 134 -0.40 14.71 -10.56
N GLY A 135 -1.23 13.96 -11.28
CA GLY A 135 -2.16 14.52 -12.25
C GLY A 135 -3.11 15.54 -11.63
N ILE A 136 -3.70 15.19 -10.48
CA ILE A 136 -4.59 16.11 -9.72
C ILE A 136 -3.84 17.36 -9.23
N ALA A 137 -2.63 17.19 -8.67
CA ALA A 137 -1.84 18.33 -8.20
C ALA A 137 -1.45 19.28 -9.35
N TYR A 138 -1.05 18.76 -10.49
CA TYR A 138 -0.76 19.58 -11.68
C TYR A 138 -2.01 20.27 -12.24
N GLN A 139 -3.16 19.61 -12.23
CA GLN A 139 -4.44 20.24 -12.61
C GLN A 139 -4.74 21.46 -11.74
N LYS A 140 -4.56 21.31 -10.42
CA LYS A 140 -4.76 22.41 -9.46
C LYS A 140 -3.74 23.55 -9.61
N LEU A 141 -2.56 23.26 -10.15
CA LEU A 141 -1.54 24.27 -10.52
C LEU A 141 -1.79 24.92 -11.87
N GLY A 142 -2.83 24.52 -12.61
CA GLY A 142 -3.12 25.03 -13.96
C GLY A 142 -2.15 24.50 -15.04
N ASN A 143 -1.44 23.41 -14.78
CA ASN A 143 -0.55 22.78 -15.74
C ASN A 143 -1.25 21.58 -16.39
N ASP A 144 -2.13 21.87 -17.36
CA ASP A 144 -2.97 20.86 -18.02
C ASP A 144 -2.15 19.81 -18.79
N ALA A 145 -0.99 20.18 -19.34
CA ALA A 145 -0.14 19.25 -20.07
C ALA A 145 0.43 18.15 -19.17
N GLU A 146 1.05 18.52 -18.03
CA GLU A 146 1.55 17.54 -17.07
C GLU A 146 0.40 16.79 -16.38
N SER A 147 -0.72 17.47 -16.07
CA SER A 147 -1.92 16.82 -15.53
C SER A 147 -2.39 15.67 -16.43
N THR A 148 -2.64 15.97 -17.71
CA THR A 148 -3.10 14.95 -18.67
C THR A 148 -2.10 13.81 -18.81
N LYS A 149 -0.80 14.11 -18.88
CA LYS A 149 0.27 13.11 -18.98
C LYS A 149 0.23 12.12 -17.81
N TYR A 150 0.16 12.61 -16.56
CA TYR A 150 0.16 11.75 -15.38
C TYR A 150 -1.18 11.03 -15.20
N LEU A 151 -2.31 11.68 -15.47
CA LEU A 151 -3.62 11.01 -15.46
C LEU A 151 -3.68 9.87 -16.49
N MET A 152 -3.17 10.08 -17.70
CA MET A 152 -3.09 9.02 -18.72
C MET A 152 -2.18 7.88 -18.27
N LYS A 153 -1.06 8.17 -17.60
CA LYS A 153 -0.19 7.14 -17.03
C LYS A 153 -0.91 6.36 -15.93
N ALA A 154 -1.67 7.02 -15.07
CA ALA A 154 -2.47 6.40 -14.02
C ALA A 154 -3.57 5.45 -14.55
N THR A 155 -3.95 5.53 -15.84
CA THR A 155 -4.92 4.61 -16.44
C THR A 155 -4.33 3.29 -16.95
N GLN A 156 -3.00 3.16 -16.95
CA GLN A 156 -2.30 1.99 -17.51
C GLN A 156 -2.27 0.81 -16.54
N GLY A 157 -1.84 -0.33 -17.04
CA GLY A 157 -1.72 -1.57 -16.25
C GLY A 157 -2.87 -2.54 -16.46
N SER A 158 -2.83 -3.66 -15.75
CA SER A 158 -3.88 -4.67 -15.79
C SER A 158 -5.21 -4.10 -15.26
N THR A 159 -6.30 -4.53 -15.87
CA THR A 159 -7.66 -4.09 -15.50
C THR A 159 -8.50 -5.20 -14.88
N GLU A 160 -7.88 -6.37 -14.69
CA GLU A 160 -8.55 -7.53 -14.12
C GLU A 160 -8.13 -7.69 -12.66
N PRO A 161 -9.08 -7.60 -11.71
CA PRO A 161 -8.80 -7.82 -10.31
C PRO A 161 -8.27 -9.24 -10.05
N GLN A 162 -7.34 -9.38 -9.11
CA GLN A 162 -6.76 -10.64 -8.68
C GLN A 162 -7.10 -10.90 -7.22
N GLN A 163 -6.88 -12.11 -6.72
CA GLN A 163 -7.17 -12.47 -5.32
C GLN A 163 -6.14 -11.90 -4.32
N ALA A 164 -5.03 -11.35 -4.80
CA ALA A 164 -3.96 -10.75 -4.01
C ALA A 164 -3.42 -11.67 -2.89
N PHE A 165 -3.27 -12.98 -3.20
CA PHE A 165 -2.65 -13.94 -2.29
C PHE A 165 -1.13 -13.89 -2.32
N TYR A 166 -0.57 -13.56 -3.48
CA TYR A 166 0.88 -13.51 -3.70
C TYR A 166 1.37 -12.06 -3.74
N TYR A 167 2.63 -11.85 -3.36
CA TYR A 167 3.24 -10.51 -3.30
C TYR A 167 3.29 -9.79 -4.65
N ASN A 168 3.29 -10.54 -5.74
CA ASN A 168 3.32 -10.03 -7.12
C ASN A 168 1.94 -9.88 -7.75
N ASP A 169 0.87 -10.26 -7.04
CA ASP A 169 -0.48 -10.02 -7.52
C ASP A 169 -0.78 -8.52 -7.56
N GLN A 170 -1.50 -8.10 -8.60
CA GLN A 170 -1.91 -6.71 -8.71
C GLN A 170 -2.85 -6.34 -7.57
N GLN A 171 -2.49 -5.31 -6.82
CA GLN A 171 -3.35 -4.79 -5.77
C GLN A 171 -4.59 -4.10 -6.35
N PRO A 172 -5.78 -4.25 -5.74
CA PRO A 172 -7.04 -3.76 -6.31
C PRO A 172 -7.15 -2.24 -6.35
N ASP A 173 -6.43 -1.53 -5.49
CA ASP A 173 -6.37 -0.07 -5.48
C ASP A 173 -5.83 0.49 -6.79
N LYS A 174 -4.96 -0.21 -7.52
CA LYS A 174 -4.48 0.22 -8.84
C LYS A 174 -5.62 0.38 -9.84
N ILE A 175 -6.56 -0.58 -9.87
CA ILE A 175 -7.75 -0.51 -10.73
C ILE A 175 -8.68 0.63 -10.29
N PHE A 176 -8.81 0.85 -8.98
CA PHE A 176 -9.56 1.98 -8.43
C PHE A 176 -8.98 3.32 -8.91
N TYR A 177 -7.65 3.51 -8.82
CA TYR A 177 -7.00 4.72 -9.30
C TYR A 177 -7.04 4.87 -10.82
N GLN A 178 -7.04 3.78 -11.61
CA GLN A 178 -7.34 3.83 -13.04
C GLN A 178 -8.74 4.44 -13.27
N GLY A 179 -9.74 4.02 -12.50
CA GLY A 179 -11.09 4.55 -12.57
C GLY A 179 -11.15 6.04 -12.23
N LEU A 180 -10.50 6.46 -11.15
CA LEU A 180 -10.42 7.87 -10.76
C LEU A 180 -9.71 8.72 -11.81
N ALA A 181 -8.63 8.21 -12.41
CA ALA A 181 -7.90 8.90 -13.47
C ALA A 181 -8.75 9.08 -14.75
N TRP A 182 -9.50 8.03 -15.17
CA TRP A 182 -10.44 8.15 -16.28
C TRP A 182 -11.53 9.19 -16.01
N ARG A 183 -12.04 9.25 -14.78
CA ARG A 183 -13.02 10.29 -14.39
C ARG A 183 -12.42 11.69 -14.46
N ALA A 184 -11.20 11.87 -13.96
CA ALA A 184 -10.50 13.16 -14.02
C ALA A 184 -10.21 13.62 -15.45
N LEU A 185 -10.08 12.68 -16.39
CA LEU A 185 -9.95 12.93 -17.84
C LEU A 185 -11.29 13.15 -18.54
N GLY A 186 -12.44 13.11 -17.84
CA GLY A 186 -13.79 13.27 -18.42
C GLY A 186 -14.37 12.00 -19.04
N GLU A 187 -13.72 10.85 -18.90
CA GLU A 187 -14.10 9.57 -19.48
C GLU A 187 -14.93 8.72 -18.51
N GLU A 188 -16.11 9.21 -18.12
CA GLU A 188 -16.94 8.62 -17.08
C GLU A 188 -17.35 7.16 -17.36
N ASN A 189 -17.58 6.79 -18.62
CA ASN A 189 -17.91 5.40 -18.97
C ASN A 189 -16.76 4.43 -18.69
N LYS A 190 -15.52 4.86 -18.97
CA LYS A 190 -14.33 4.08 -18.67
C LYS A 190 -14.10 3.98 -17.15
N ALA A 191 -14.32 5.07 -16.43
CA ALA A 191 -14.24 5.09 -14.97
C ALA A 191 -15.21 4.09 -14.35
N ARG A 192 -16.49 4.17 -14.72
CA ARG A 192 -17.53 3.24 -14.24
C ARG A 192 -17.24 1.79 -14.57
N SER A 193 -16.65 1.51 -15.74
CA SER A 193 -16.24 0.16 -16.11
C SER A 193 -15.20 -0.39 -15.13
N ARG A 194 -14.21 0.41 -14.67
CA ARG A 194 -13.22 -0.02 -13.69
C ARG A 194 -13.87 -0.32 -12.34
N PHE A 195 -14.72 0.56 -11.83
CA PHE A 195 -15.39 0.38 -10.54
C PHE A 195 -16.35 -0.82 -10.55
N ASN A 196 -17.09 -1.04 -11.63
CA ASN A 196 -17.96 -2.21 -11.75
C ASN A 196 -17.15 -3.52 -11.79
N LYS A 197 -15.99 -3.56 -12.45
CA LYS A 197 -15.13 -4.75 -12.43
C LYS A 197 -14.71 -5.14 -11.01
N LEU A 198 -14.38 -4.17 -10.16
CA LEU A 198 -14.08 -4.44 -8.75
C LEU A 198 -15.29 -5.05 -8.03
N ILE A 199 -16.47 -4.46 -8.19
CA ILE A 199 -17.70 -4.96 -7.57
C ILE A 199 -18.04 -6.37 -8.07
N ASP A 200 -17.99 -6.59 -9.38
CA ASP A 200 -18.33 -7.87 -9.99
C ASP A 200 -17.34 -8.97 -9.56
N HIS A 201 -16.04 -8.64 -9.47
CA HIS A 201 -15.03 -9.57 -8.95
C HIS A 201 -15.34 -9.97 -7.51
N GLY A 202 -15.55 -9.00 -6.61
CA GLY A 202 -15.84 -9.28 -5.22
C GLY A 202 -17.08 -10.14 -5.05
N LYS A 203 -18.18 -9.82 -5.74
CA LYS A 203 -19.42 -10.61 -5.72
C LYS A 203 -19.24 -12.03 -6.23
N LYS A 204 -18.48 -12.20 -7.31
CA LYS A 204 -18.26 -13.50 -7.95
C LYS A 204 -17.41 -14.44 -7.09
N HIS A 205 -16.40 -13.89 -6.44
CA HIS A 205 -15.35 -14.66 -5.76
C HIS A 205 -15.51 -14.73 -4.24
N LEU A 206 -16.56 -14.11 -3.66
CA LEU A 206 -16.76 -14.00 -2.20
C LEU A 206 -16.75 -15.35 -1.47
N PHE A 207 -17.24 -16.39 -2.12
CA PHE A 207 -17.40 -17.72 -1.51
C PHE A 207 -16.54 -18.80 -2.20
N ASP A 208 -15.48 -18.39 -2.88
CA ASP A 208 -14.56 -19.36 -3.49
C ASP A 208 -13.87 -20.20 -2.41
N ASP A 209 -13.66 -21.48 -2.71
CA ASP A 209 -12.82 -22.37 -1.91
C ASP A 209 -11.36 -22.18 -2.28
N CYS A 210 -10.69 -21.31 -1.53
CA CYS A 210 -9.35 -20.84 -1.84
C CYS A 210 -8.28 -21.83 -1.38
N LYS A 211 -7.38 -22.16 -2.31
CA LYS A 211 -6.23 -23.02 -2.08
C LYS A 211 -4.97 -22.34 -2.59
N ILE A 212 -3.89 -22.41 -1.82
CA ILE A 212 -2.58 -21.96 -2.26
C ILE A 212 -1.87 -23.16 -2.92
N ASP A 213 -1.25 -22.93 -4.07
CA ASP A 213 -0.35 -23.89 -4.65
C ASP A 213 0.90 -24.02 -3.77
N TYR A 214 1.20 -25.25 -3.33
CA TYR A 214 2.32 -25.53 -2.44
C TYR A 214 3.67 -25.07 -3.00
N PHE A 215 3.85 -25.06 -4.31
CA PHE A 215 5.08 -24.61 -4.96
C PHE A 215 5.23 -23.08 -5.04
N ALA A 216 4.16 -22.34 -4.77
CA ALA A 216 4.22 -20.87 -4.73
C ALA A 216 4.57 -20.32 -3.34
N VAL A 217 4.75 -21.21 -2.35
CA VAL A 217 4.99 -20.82 -0.96
C VAL A 217 6.50 -20.63 -0.71
N SER A 218 7.06 -19.58 -1.22
CA SER A 218 8.28 -19.00 -0.64
C SER A 218 7.99 -17.88 0.36
N LEU A 219 6.73 -17.77 0.82
CA LEU A 219 6.31 -16.74 1.77
C LEU A 219 6.34 -17.30 3.20
N PRO A 220 7.34 -16.95 4.03
CA PRO A 220 7.42 -17.40 5.43
C PRO A 220 6.15 -17.10 6.23
N GLU A 221 5.44 -16.04 5.88
CA GLU A 221 4.20 -15.59 6.53
C GLU A 221 3.02 -16.56 6.32
N LEU A 222 3.02 -17.31 5.22
CA LEU A 222 1.97 -18.31 4.93
C LEU A 222 2.31 -19.70 5.45
N ALA A 223 3.61 -20.01 5.62
CA ALA A 223 4.07 -21.34 6.02
C ALA A 223 4.00 -21.61 7.54
N ILE A 224 4.00 -20.55 8.37
CA ILE A 224 4.12 -20.67 9.82
C ILE A 224 2.76 -20.62 10.52
N TRP A 225 1.74 -20.03 9.91
CA TRP A 225 0.45 -19.81 10.51
C TRP A 225 -0.66 -20.37 9.64
N GLU A 226 -1.57 -21.13 10.25
CA GLU A 226 -2.81 -21.57 9.61
C GLU A 226 -3.76 -20.38 9.43
N ASP A 227 -3.53 -19.55 8.39
CA ASP A 227 -4.50 -18.56 7.99
C ASP A 227 -5.66 -19.25 7.26
N ASN A 228 -6.88 -18.91 7.64
CA ASN A 228 -8.05 -19.36 6.90
C ASN A 228 -8.15 -18.56 5.60
N LEU A 229 -7.71 -19.16 4.49
CA LEU A 229 -7.66 -18.53 3.17
C LEU A 229 -9.04 -18.06 2.69
N ASN A 230 -10.10 -18.77 3.08
CA ASN A 230 -11.46 -18.38 2.71
C ASN A 230 -11.88 -17.09 3.43
N ILE A 231 -11.52 -16.92 4.71
CA ILE A 231 -11.74 -15.65 5.43
C ILE A 231 -10.92 -14.53 4.81
N ARG A 232 -9.65 -14.78 4.49
CA ARG A 232 -8.79 -13.81 3.82
C ARG A 232 -9.37 -13.37 2.46
N ASN A 233 -9.85 -14.32 1.66
CA ASN A 233 -10.54 -14.04 0.42
C ASN A 233 -11.81 -13.21 0.62
N GLN A 234 -12.63 -13.52 1.64
CA GLN A 234 -13.85 -12.74 1.93
C GLN A 234 -13.52 -11.30 2.29
N ILE A 235 -12.51 -11.07 3.15
CA ILE A 235 -12.03 -9.71 3.48
C ILE A 235 -11.58 -8.97 2.22
N HIS A 236 -10.80 -9.63 1.36
CA HIS A 236 -10.37 -9.06 0.09
C HIS A 236 -11.57 -8.74 -0.81
N CYS A 237 -12.52 -9.63 -0.96
CA CYS A 237 -13.73 -9.41 -1.77
C CYS A 237 -14.57 -8.24 -1.24
N TYR A 238 -14.73 -8.11 0.08
CA TYR A 238 -15.41 -6.96 0.67
C TYR A 238 -14.65 -5.66 0.38
N TYR A 239 -13.33 -5.66 0.55
CA TYR A 239 -12.50 -4.50 0.26
C TYR A 239 -12.60 -4.03 -1.20
N VAL A 240 -12.53 -4.95 -2.17
CA VAL A 240 -12.65 -4.55 -3.59
C VAL A 240 -14.05 -4.05 -3.93
N MET A 241 -15.11 -4.61 -3.31
CA MET A 241 -16.46 -4.10 -3.45
C MET A 241 -16.61 -2.69 -2.87
N ALA A 242 -16.06 -2.45 -1.67
CA ALA A 242 -16.04 -1.12 -1.05
C ALA A 242 -15.36 -0.08 -1.95
N LEU A 243 -14.16 -0.39 -2.49
CA LEU A 243 -13.47 0.47 -3.47
C LEU A 243 -14.34 0.76 -4.70
N GLY A 244 -14.97 -0.28 -5.27
CA GLY A 244 -15.83 -0.12 -6.43
C GLY A 244 -17.06 0.77 -6.16
N TYR A 245 -17.72 0.58 -5.01
CA TYR A 245 -18.88 1.40 -4.63
C TYR A 245 -18.47 2.84 -4.30
N SER A 246 -17.39 3.06 -3.59
CA SER A 246 -16.84 4.40 -3.35
C SER A 246 -16.49 5.10 -4.68
N GLY A 247 -15.86 4.37 -5.61
CA GLY A 247 -15.61 4.88 -6.97
C GLY A 247 -16.89 5.28 -7.73
N LEU A 248 -18.01 4.63 -7.48
CA LEU A 248 -19.32 5.00 -8.06
C LEU A 248 -20.03 6.11 -7.28
N GLY A 249 -19.47 6.62 -6.18
CA GLY A 249 -20.11 7.60 -5.29
C GLY A 249 -21.28 7.03 -4.49
N LYS A 250 -21.27 5.72 -4.22
CA LYS A 250 -22.26 5.01 -3.41
C LYS A 250 -21.71 4.76 -2.01
N GLU A 251 -21.50 5.84 -1.26
CA GLU A 251 -20.79 5.81 0.02
C GLU A 251 -21.45 4.88 1.05
N GLU A 252 -22.79 4.89 1.17
CA GLU A 252 -23.51 3.99 2.08
C GLU A 252 -23.21 2.51 1.81
N LEU A 253 -23.14 2.11 0.54
CA LEU A 253 -22.77 0.75 0.15
C LEU A 253 -21.28 0.48 0.35
N ALA A 254 -20.42 1.47 0.20
CA ALA A 254 -19.00 1.31 0.45
C ALA A 254 -18.69 1.12 1.94
N GLU A 255 -19.46 1.74 2.83
CA GLU A 255 -19.34 1.60 4.29
C GLU A 255 -19.90 0.27 4.82
N GLU A 256 -20.85 -0.34 4.09
CA GLU A 256 -21.44 -1.64 4.45
C GLU A 256 -20.40 -2.79 4.29
N TYR A 257 -19.47 -2.64 3.36
CA TYR A 257 -18.44 -3.62 3.05
C TYR A 257 -17.10 -3.28 3.69
#